data_5baf19191cc07eb31a9736162678656f
#
_entry.id   5baf19191cc07eb31a9736162678656f
#
_cell.length_a   1.000
_cell.length_b   1.000
_cell.length_c   1.000
_cell.angle_alpha   90.00
_cell.angle_beta   90.00
_cell.angle_gamma   90.00
#
_symmetry.space_group_name_H-M   'P 1'
#
loop_
_entity.id
_entity.type
_entity.pdbx_description
1 polymer ?
#
loop_
_entity_poly.entity_id
_entity_poly.type
_entity_poly.pdbx_seq_one_letter_code
_entity_poly.pdbx_strand_id
1 'polypeptide(L)'
;MRSRRVSRIAVHPAFRRQGIARDLLAAQKQQAQQAGLDFLSVSFGYTTALAALWQQAGFRLVRVSMQKEASSGCYAAMAILPLSVAGQALADRAVHQLDRDWRWLAPQMDLTLPLDTTADTQPDDADWRELNGFAFAHRPLESSLPALSRVLLHSTLPLTALRAHLQQGQSVAQVVMSLKLSGRKALVSRWREETRQALKAAGMAE
;
A
#
# COMPACT_ATOMS: atom_id res chain seq x y z
N MET A 1 -18.87 -0.68 7.55
CA MET A 1 -18.03 0.11 8.48
C MET A 1 -18.26 1.60 8.29
N ARG A 2 -18.27 2.36 9.38
CA ARG A 2 -18.44 3.82 9.37
C ARG A 2 -17.14 4.47 9.82
N SER A 3 -16.69 5.51 9.12
CA SER A 3 -15.41 6.16 9.44
C SER A 3 -15.47 7.68 9.25
N ARG A 4 -14.47 8.36 9.81
CA ARG A 4 -14.22 9.78 9.57
C ARG A 4 -12.74 9.96 9.20
N ARG A 5 -12.48 10.81 8.22
CA ARG A 5 -11.12 11.14 7.82
C ARG A 5 -10.70 12.47 8.44
N VAL A 6 -9.51 12.49 9.03
CA VAL A 6 -8.82 13.73 9.37
C VAL A 6 -8.20 14.29 8.09
N SER A 7 -8.81 15.32 7.53
CA SER A 7 -8.37 15.91 6.26
C SER A 7 -7.27 16.95 6.44
N ARG A 8 -7.30 17.70 7.56
CA ARG A 8 -6.29 18.71 7.90
C ARG A 8 -6.19 18.84 9.41
N ILE A 9 -4.95 19.02 9.88
CA ILE A 9 -4.64 19.45 11.24
C ILE A 9 -3.50 20.46 11.16
N ALA A 10 -3.64 21.60 11.82
CA ALA A 10 -2.60 22.62 11.89
C ALA A 10 -2.64 23.30 13.23
N VAL A 11 -1.45 23.61 13.75
CA VAL A 11 -1.27 24.41 14.98
C VAL A 11 -0.38 25.60 14.63
N HIS A 12 -0.85 26.81 14.97
CA HIS A 12 -0.11 28.02 14.73
C HIS A 12 1.31 27.91 15.33
N PRO A 13 2.35 28.39 14.65
CA PRO A 13 3.75 28.22 15.10
C PRO A 13 4.00 28.63 16.56
N ALA A 14 3.42 29.73 17.02
CA ALA A 14 3.57 30.22 18.40
C ALA A 14 2.99 29.27 19.47
N PHE A 15 2.10 28.33 19.10
CA PHE A 15 1.43 27.40 20.01
C PHE A 15 1.84 25.95 19.78
N ARG A 16 2.86 25.69 18.97
CA ARG A 16 3.39 24.35 18.76
C ARG A 16 4.06 23.79 20.00
N ARG A 17 4.15 22.46 20.09
CA ARG A 17 4.78 21.71 21.20
C ARG A 17 4.12 21.92 22.58
N GLN A 18 2.87 22.39 22.60
CA GLN A 18 2.06 22.57 23.82
C GLN A 18 0.96 21.51 23.95
N GLY A 19 0.99 20.44 23.14
CA GLY A 19 0.01 19.35 23.20
C GLY A 19 -1.28 19.60 22.41
N ILE A 20 -1.51 20.78 21.84
CA ILE A 20 -2.77 21.16 21.17
C ILE A 20 -3.21 20.18 20.07
N ALA A 21 -2.28 19.73 19.23
CA ALA A 21 -2.62 18.75 18.19
C ALA A 21 -3.10 17.42 18.79
N ARG A 22 -2.48 16.96 19.85
CA ARG A 22 -2.87 15.75 20.60
C ARG A 22 -4.27 15.90 21.20
N ASP A 23 -4.54 17.04 21.82
CA ASP A 23 -5.81 17.31 22.48
C ASP A 23 -6.96 17.42 21.46
N LEU A 24 -6.71 18.05 20.30
CA LEU A 24 -7.64 18.05 19.17
C LEU A 24 -7.95 16.64 18.67
N LEU A 25 -6.93 15.79 18.53
CA LEU A 25 -7.11 14.40 18.09
C LEU A 25 -7.84 13.57 19.15
N ALA A 26 -7.57 13.79 20.45
CA ALA A 26 -8.28 13.15 21.54
C ALA A 26 -9.77 13.52 21.54
N ALA A 27 -10.11 14.79 21.36
CA ALA A 27 -11.49 15.25 21.23
C ALA A 27 -12.21 14.63 20.03
N GLN A 28 -11.53 14.56 18.86
CA GLN A 28 -12.08 13.91 17.66
C GLN A 28 -12.28 12.41 17.86
N LYS A 29 -11.37 11.73 18.55
CA LYS A 29 -11.53 10.32 18.93
C LYS A 29 -12.77 10.11 19.77
N GLN A 30 -12.96 10.90 20.83
CA GLN A 30 -14.12 10.82 21.71
C GLN A 30 -15.44 11.05 20.96
N GLN A 31 -15.51 12.09 20.13
CA GLN A 31 -16.70 12.36 19.29
C GLN A 31 -17.00 11.23 18.32
N ALA A 32 -15.98 10.64 17.72
CA ALA A 32 -16.12 9.53 16.79
C ALA A 32 -16.63 8.26 17.48
N GLN A 33 -16.16 7.99 18.70
CA GLN A 33 -16.64 6.89 19.54
C GLN A 33 -18.11 7.09 19.93
N GLN A 34 -18.49 8.28 20.36
CA GLN A 34 -19.89 8.62 20.68
C GLN A 34 -20.81 8.51 19.46
N ALA A 35 -20.31 8.80 18.27
CA ALA A 35 -21.04 8.65 17.00
C ALA A 35 -21.07 7.20 16.48
N GLY A 36 -20.49 6.22 17.20
CA GLY A 36 -20.46 4.82 16.81
C GLY A 36 -19.67 4.58 15.53
N LEU A 37 -18.56 5.34 15.31
CA LEU A 37 -17.68 5.12 14.17
C LEU A 37 -16.72 3.96 14.47
N ASP A 38 -16.36 3.22 13.41
CA ASP A 38 -15.46 2.07 13.53
C ASP A 38 -13.99 2.49 13.57
N PHE A 39 -13.63 3.58 12.87
CA PHE A 39 -12.28 4.11 12.87
C PHE A 39 -12.18 5.57 12.42
N LEU A 40 -11.08 6.21 12.79
CA LEU A 40 -10.58 7.42 12.12
C LEU A 40 -9.46 7.05 11.15
N SER A 41 -9.33 7.81 10.07
CA SER A 41 -8.22 7.66 9.11
C SER A 41 -7.55 8.98 8.82
N VAL A 42 -6.29 8.92 8.38
CA VAL A 42 -5.52 10.08 7.92
C VAL A 42 -4.64 9.65 6.74
N SER A 43 -4.47 10.57 5.77
CA SER A 43 -3.41 10.49 4.76
C SER A 43 -2.49 11.69 4.92
N PHE A 44 -1.17 11.46 4.87
CA PHE A 44 -0.15 12.48 5.08
C PHE A 44 1.12 12.16 4.30
N GLY A 45 1.93 13.17 3.98
CA GLY A 45 3.29 12.96 3.50
C GLY A 45 4.15 12.38 4.61
N TYR A 46 4.76 11.21 4.38
CA TYR A 46 5.54 10.51 5.39
C TYR A 46 6.79 11.32 5.76
N THR A 47 6.87 11.72 7.01
CA THR A 47 8.09 12.13 7.70
C THR A 47 8.12 11.45 9.05
N THR A 48 9.30 11.20 9.60
CA THR A 48 9.44 10.57 10.93
C THR A 48 8.68 11.34 12.02
N ALA A 49 8.69 12.68 11.95
CA ALA A 49 7.99 13.53 12.91
C ALA A 49 6.46 13.39 12.83
N LEU A 50 5.90 13.36 11.61
CA LEU A 50 4.46 13.17 11.43
C LEU A 50 4.03 11.74 11.75
N ALA A 51 4.82 10.74 11.37
CA ALA A 51 4.55 9.35 11.75
C ALA A 51 4.51 9.18 13.27
N ALA A 52 5.48 9.77 14.01
CA ALA A 52 5.50 9.76 15.47
C ALA A 52 4.27 10.46 16.07
N LEU A 53 3.84 11.61 15.52
CA LEU A 53 2.64 12.32 15.98
C LEU A 53 1.39 11.42 15.88
N TRP A 54 1.19 10.79 14.71
CA TRP A 54 0.04 9.92 14.48
C TRP A 54 0.10 8.66 15.35
N GLN A 55 1.28 8.05 15.48
CA GLN A 55 1.48 6.89 16.34
C GLN A 55 1.20 7.19 17.82
N GLN A 56 1.67 8.33 18.35
CA GLN A 56 1.38 8.78 19.71
C GLN A 56 -0.12 9.06 19.94
N ALA A 57 -0.85 9.45 18.90
CA ALA A 57 -2.30 9.61 18.96
C ALA A 57 -3.06 8.26 18.80
N GLY A 58 -2.34 7.13 18.68
CA GLY A 58 -2.89 5.79 18.55
C GLY A 58 -3.21 5.34 17.13
N PHE A 59 -2.83 6.12 16.12
CA PHE A 59 -2.97 5.70 14.72
C PHE A 59 -1.89 4.68 14.37
N ARG A 60 -2.26 3.70 13.58
CA ARG A 60 -1.38 2.66 13.05
C ARG A 60 -1.15 2.88 11.56
N LEU A 61 0.10 2.85 11.12
CA LEU A 61 0.46 2.94 9.71
C LEU A 61 -0.05 1.70 8.98
N VAL A 62 -0.81 1.90 7.91
CA VAL A 62 -1.46 0.79 7.17
C VAL A 62 -1.10 0.77 5.68
N ARG A 63 -0.54 1.85 5.16
CA ARG A 63 -0.15 1.93 3.75
C ARG A 63 0.89 3.03 3.52
N VAL A 64 1.80 2.78 2.58
CA VAL A 64 2.70 3.78 2.00
C VAL A 64 2.64 3.66 0.47
N SER A 65 2.59 4.80 -0.22
CA SER A 65 2.64 4.86 -1.68
C SER A 65 4.08 4.73 -2.17
N MET A 66 4.30 4.06 -3.29
CA MET A 66 5.61 3.98 -3.93
C MET A 66 6.03 5.29 -4.63
N GLN A 67 5.11 6.19 -4.88
CA GLN A 67 5.40 7.45 -5.57
C GLN A 67 5.46 8.60 -4.57
N LYS A 68 6.49 9.44 -4.72
CA LYS A 68 6.57 10.71 -4.00
C LYS A 68 5.55 11.70 -4.56
N GLU A 69 4.88 12.41 -3.68
CA GLU A 69 3.99 13.51 -4.06
C GLU A 69 4.81 14.67 -4.64
N ALA A 70 4.42 15.19 -5.78
CA ALA A 70 5.11 16.29 -6.46
C ALA A 70 5.19 17.56 -5.59
N SER A 71 4.17 17.79 -4.74
CA SER A 71 4.08 19.00 -3.91
C SER A 71 4.95 18.96 -2.65
N SER A 72 5.16 17.78 -2.06
CA SER A 72 5.86 17.63 -0.78
C SER A 72 7.21 16.90 -0.90
N GLY A 73 7.43 16.19 -2.00
CA GLY A 73 8.57 15.30 -2.18
C GLY A 73 8.55 14.06 -1.25
N CYS A 74 7.48 13.90 -0.45
CA CYS A 74 7.31 12.82 0.50
C CYS A 74 6.50 11.67 -0.12
N TYR A 75 6.70 10.45 0.37
CA TYR A 75 5.80 9.35 0.09
C TYR A 75 4.47 9.56 0.82
N ALA A 76 3.35 9.36 0.13
CA ALA A 76 2.03 9.41 0.78
C ALA A 76 1.86 8.20 1.69
N ALA A 77 1.46 8.44 2.93
CA ALA A 77 1.17 7.42 3.91
C ALA A 77 -0.29 7.49 4.37
N MET A 78 -0.84 6.36 4.79
CA MET A 78 -2.15 6.28 5.42
C MET A 78 -2.04 5.59 6.77
N ALA A 79 -2.73 6.15 7.77
CA ALA A 79 -2.83 5.56 9.09
C ALA A 79 -4.29 5.49 9.55
N ILE A 80 -4.60 4.51 10.41
CA ILE A 80 -5.94 4.24 10.94
C ILE A 80 -5.87 4.21 12.47
N LEU A 81 -6.82 4.88 13.13
CA LEU A 81 -7.09 4.75 14.56
C LEU A 81 -8.38 3.93 14.73
N PRO A 82 -8.29 2.66 15.16
CA PRO A 82 -9.46 1.83 15.39
C PRO A 82 -10.26 2.29 16.62
N LEU A 83 -11.59 2.22 16.54
CA LEU A 83 -12.53 2.65 17.59
C LEU A 83 -13.52 1.56 17.99
N SER A 84 -13.68 0.52 17.18
CA SER A 84 -14.55 -0.64 17.42
C SER A 84 -13.80 -1.94 17.18
N VAL A 85 -14.38 -3.08 17.55
CA VAL A 85 -13.83 -4.41 17.25
C VAL A 85 -13.65 -4.62 15.76
N ALA A 86 -14.62 -4.17 14.94
CA ALA A 86 -14.51 -4.24 13.49
C ALA A 86 -13.40 -3.33 12.94
N GLY A 87 -13.24 -2.13 13.49
CA GLY A 87 -12.14 -1.22 13.19
C GLY A 87 -10.78 -1.79 13.57
N GLN A 88 -10.68 -2.46 14.72
CA GLN A 88 -9.46 -3.14 15.16
C GLN A 88 -9.07 -4.26 14.18
N ALA A 89 -10.01 -5.13 13.83
CA ALA A 89 -9.77 -6.21 12.88
C ALA A 89 -9.35 -5.69 11.48
N LEU A 90 -9.90 -4.55 11.04
CA LEU A 90 -9.45 -3.88 9.82
C LEU A 90 -8.01 -3.40 9.94
N ALA A 91 -7.68 -2.70 11.02
CA ALA A 91 -6.35 -2.15 11.24
C ALA A 91 -5.30 -3.26 11.34
N ASP A 92 -5.59 -4.36 12.04
CA ASP A 92 -4.71 -5.52 12.18
C ASP A 92 -4.38 -6.14 10.81
N ARG A 93 -5.42 -6.40 10.00
CA ARG A 93 -5.21 -6.94 8.64
C ARG A 93 -4.40 -5.98 7.76
N ALA A 94 -4.67 -4.68 7.85
CA ALA A 94 -3.99 -3.70 7.00
C ALA A 94 -2.52 -3.49 7.41
N VAL A 95 -2.21 -3.54 8.71
CA VAL A 95 -0.82 -3.55 9.22
C VAL A 95 -0.10 -4.80 8.76
N HIS A 96 -0.70 -5.99 8.97
CA HIS A 96 -0.13 -7.25 8.54
C HIS A 96 0.15 -7.26 7.02
N GLN A 97 -0.78 -6.71 6.21
CA GLN A 97 -0.57 -6.60 4.76
C GLN A 97 0.61 -5.67 4.43
N LEU A 98 0.74 -4.52 5.13
CA LEU A 98 1.87 -3.63 4.95
C LEU A 98 3.20 -4.31 5.30
N ASP A 99 3.26 -5.07 6.40
CA ASP A 99 4.45 -5.82 6.83
C ASP A 99 4.85 -6.86 5.76
N ARG A 100 3.87 -7.63 5.24
CA ARG A 100 4.09 -8.58 4.14
C ARG A 100 4.58 -7.91 2.86
N ASP A 101 4.03 -6.74 2.53
CA ASP A 101 4.32 -6.01 1.30
C ASP A 101 5.66 -5.28 1.38
N TRP A 102 6.08 -4.85 2.57
CA TRP A 102 7.25 -4.01 2.75
C TRP A 102 8.54 -4.65 2.23
N ARG A 103 8.67 -5.95 2.31
CA ARG A 103 9.79 -6.70 1.70
C ARG A 103 10.00 -6.37 0.22
N TRP A 104 8.91 -6.19 -0.52
CA TRP A 104 8.91 -5.94 -1.96
C TRP A 104 8.94 -4.45 -2.31
N LEU A 105 8.43 -3.62 -1.42
CA LEU A 105 8.36 -2.17 -1.59
C LEU A 105 9.66 -1.48 -1.18
N ALA A 106 10.27 -1.88 -0.07
CA ALA A 106 11.46 -1.25 0.48
C ALA A 106 12.63 -1.10 -0.53
N PRO A 107 12.97 -2.11 -1.35
CA PRO A 107 14.03 -1.98 -2.34
C PRO A 107 13.76 -0.96 -3.45
N GLN A 108 12.51 -0.56 -3.63
CA GLN A 108 12.05 0.39 -4.65
C GLN A 108 11.90 1.82 -4.10
N MET A 109 12.14 2.01 -2.80
CA MET A 109 11.85 3.27 -2.11
C MET A 109 13.08 3.75 -1.34
N ASP A 110 13.28 5.05 -1.37
CA ASP A 110 14.24 5.74 -0.49
C ASP A 110 13.53 6.09 0.83
N LEU A 111 13.14 5.05 1.56
CA LEU A 111 12.40 5.15 2.82
C LEU A 111 12.69 3.93 3.69
N THR A 112 13.03 4.17 4.95
CA THR A 112 13.14 3.12 5.97
C THR A 112 11.96 3.21 6.92
N LEU A 113 11.24 2.11 7.09
CA LEU A 113 10.17 1.97 8.07
C LEU A 113 10.60 0.99 9.17
N PRO A 114 10.23 1.22 10.43
CA PRO A 114 10.47 0.29 11.53
C PRO A 114 9.41 -0.83 11.48
N LEU A 115 9.46 -1.64 10.43
CA LEU A 115 8.53 -2.77 10.22
C LEU A 115 9.30 -4.09 10.30
N ASP A 116 8.69 -5.05 10.98
CA ASP A 116 9.16 -6.43 10.98
C ASP A 116 8.64 -7.12 9.71
N THR A 117 9.48 -7.20 8.70
CA THR A 117 9.11 -7.90 7.46
C THR A 117 8.89 -9.37 7.72
N THR A 118 7.68 -9.85 7.46
CA THR A 118 7.37 -11.28 7.62
C THR A 118 8.07 -12.12 6.55
N ALA A 119 8.46 -13.34 6.92
CA ALA A 119 9.01 -14.31 5.97
C ALA A 119 7.94 -14.91 5.04
N ASP A 120 6.66 -14.62 5.26
CA ASP A 120 5.56 -15.14 4.47
C ASP A 120 5.56 -14.56 3.06
N THR A 121 5.83 -15.45 2.10
CA THR A 121 5.87 -15.13 0.66
C THR A 121 4.75 -15.80 -0.11
N GLN A 122 3.87 -16.55 0.55
CA GLN A 122 2.76 -17.23 -0.12
C GLN A 122 1.67 -16.22 -0.53
N PRO A 123 1.14 -16.32 -1.74
CA PRO A 123 -0.03 -15.54 -2.13
C PRO A 123 -1.25 -15.90 -1.27
N ASP A 124 -2.02 -14.90 -0.89
CA ASP A 124 -3.27 -15.05 -0.14
C ASP A 124 -4.47 -14.44 -0.90
N ASP A 125 -5.67 -14.50 -0.30
CA ASP A 125 -6.89 -13.96 -0.90
C ASP A 125 -6.82 -12.45 -1.17
N ALA A 126 -6.02 -11.71 -0.41
CA ALA A 126 -5.84 -10.27 -0.66
C ALA A 126 -5.00 -10.06 -1.93
N ASP A 127 -3.94 -10.85 -2.10
CA ASP A 127 -3.11 -10.82 -3.30
C ASP A 127 -3.93 -11.17 -4.55
N TRP A 128 -4.73 -12.23 -4.50
CA TRP A 128 -5.56 -12.63 -5.62
C TRP A 128 -6.58 -11.56 -6.03
N ARG A 129 -7.20 -10.88 -5.05
CA ARG A 129 -8.09 -9.73 -5.33
C ARG A 129 -7.36 -8.56 -5.96
N GLU A 130 -6.13 -8.27 -5.52
CA GLU A 130 -5.30 -7.21 -6.12
C GLU A 130 -4.91 -7.55 -7.56
N LEU A 131 -4.56 -8.82 -7.81
CA LEU A 131 -4.20 -9.30 -9.15
C LEU A 131 -5.39 -9.31 -10.11
N ASN A 132 -6.59 -9.64 -9.64
CA ASN A 132 -7.82 -9.47 -10.41
C ASN A 132 -8.03 -7.99 -10.79
N GLY A 133 -7.86 -7.07 -9.85
CA GLY A 133 -7.91 -5.63 -10.12
C GLY A 133 -6.87 -5.15 -11.13
N PHE A 134 -5.66 -5.73 -11.14
CA PHE A 134 -4.63 -5.42 -12.13
C PHE A 134 -4.94 -6.04 -13.49
N ALA A 135 -5.35 -7.30 -13.53
CA ALA A 135 -5.57 -8.07 -14.77
C ALA A 135 -6.78 -7.56 -15.57
N PHE A 136 -7.88 -7.23 -14.88
CA PHE A 136 -9.19 -6.97 -15.50
C PHE A 136 -9.71 -5.54 -15.34
N ALA A 137 -9.15 -4.75 -14.40
CA ALA A 137 -9.54 -3.37 -14.19
C ALA A 137 -8.37 -2.40 -14.44
N HIS A 138 -8.36 -1.26 -13.76
CA HIS A 138 -7.38 -0.19 -13.99
C HIS A 138 -6.33 -0.05 -12.88
N ARG A 139 -6.16 -1.09 -12.02
CA ARG A 139 -5.16 -1.04 -10.96
C ARG A 139 -3.75 -0.91 -11.57
N PRO A 140 -2.90 0.01 -11.07
CA PRO A 140 -1.53 0.19 -11.56
C PRO A 140 -0.63 -1.00 -11.18
N LEU A 141 0.43 -1.25 -11.96
CA LEU A 141 1.45 -2.26 -11.68
C LEU A 141 2.09 -2.01 -10.30
N GLU A 142 2.46 -0.77 -10.02
CA GLU A 142 3.13 -0.36 -8.80
C GLU A 142 2.32 -0.69 -7.54
N SER A 143 0.99 -0.59 -7.62
CA SER A 143 0.09 -0.96 -6.52
C SER A 143 -0.13 -2.46 -6.37
N SER A 144 0.28 -3.25 -7.36
CA SER A 144 0.14 -4.72 -7.39
C SER A 144 1.49 -5.44 -7.32
N LEU A 145 2.58 -4.66 -7.19
CA LEU A 145 3.94 -5.20 -7.22
C LEU A 145 4.18 -6.28 -6.15
N PRO A 146 3.78 -6.12 -4.88
CA PRO A 146 3.99 -7.17 -3.88
C PRO A 146 3.24 -8.47 -4.22
N ALA A 147 1.98 -8.38 -4.62
CA ALA A 147 1.17 -9.54 -5.01
C ALA A 147 1.76 -10.25 -6.24
N LEU A 148 2.16 -9.49 -7.27
CA LEU A 148 2.85 -10.03 -8.46
C LEU A 148 4.16 -10.73 -8.07
N SER A 149 4.95 -10.12 -7.20
CA SER A 149 6.24 -10.69 -6.76
C SER A 149 6.05 -12.01 -6.03
N ARG A 150 5.04 -12.12 -5.15
CA ARG A 150 4.68 -13.37 -4.49
C ARG A 150 4.27 -14.45 -5.48
N VAL A 151 3.39 -14.13 -6.42
CA VAL A 151 2.97 -15.10 -7.45
C VAL A 151 4.13 -15.52 -8.33
N LEU A 152 5.00 -14.60 -8.75
CA LEU A 152 6.17 -14.95 -9.57
C LEU A 152 7.17 -15.87 -8.85
N LEU A 153 7.24 -15.77 -7.53
CA LEU A 153 8.11 -16.63 -6.73
C LEU A 153 7.65 -18.08 -6.72
N HIS A 154 6.34 -18.32 -6.69
CA HIS A 154 5.72 -19.65 -6.58
C HIS A 154 5.18 -20.21 -7.90
N SER A 155 5.08 -19.39 -8.95
CA SER A 155 4.55 -19.82 -10.24
C SER A 155 5.61 -20.52 -11.10
N THR A 156 5.24 -21.66 -11.68
CA THR A 156 6.04 -22.37 -12.69
C THR A 156 5.81 -21.86 -14.11
N LEU A 157 4.84 -20.97 -14.31
CA LEU A 157 4.56 -20.37 -15.61
C LEU A 157 5.72 -19.49 -16.08
N PRO A 158 5.96 -19.36 -17.38
CA PRO A 158 7.08 -18.56 -17.89
C PRO A 158 6.96 -17.07 -17.56
N LEU A 159 5.76 -16.45 -17.61
CA LEU A 159 5.45 -15.06 -17.28
C LEU A 159 6.58 -14.11 -17.65
N THR A 160 7.05 -14.19 -18.90
CA THR A 160 8.35 -13.68 -19.36
C THR A 160 8.49 -12.18 -19.17
N ALA A 161 7.45 -11.40 -19.48
CA ALA A 161 7.51 -9.94 -19.37
C ALA A 161 7.48 -9.47 -17.90
N LEU A 162 6.71 -10.14 -17.04
CA LEU A 162 6.68 -9.86 -15.60
C LEU A 162 8.01 -10.23 -14.95
N ARG A 163 8.56 -11.42 -15.25
CA ARG A 163 9.86 -11.85 -14.70
C ARG A 163 11.00 -10.95 -15.14
N ALA A 164 11.05 -10.57 -16.41
CA ALA A 164 12.06 -9.66 -16.93
C ALA A 164 12.08 -8.32 -16.16
N HIS A 165 10.90 -7.75 -15.90
CA HIS A 165 10.81 -6.48 -15.20
C HIS A 165 10.99 -6.61 -13.68
N LEU A 166 10.25 -7.52 -13.03
CA LEU A 166 10.16 -7.56 -11.56
C LEU A 166 11.24 -8.41 -10.88
N GLN A 167 11.74 -9.46 -11.55
CA GLN A 167 12.79 -10.34 -11.00
C GLN A 167 14.17 -10.04 -11.54
N GLN A 168 14.28 -9.69 -12.84
CA GLN A 168 15.57 -9.43 -13.49
C GLN A 168 15.92 -7.93 -13.49
N GLY A 169 15.05 -7.06 -12.99
CA GLY A 169 15.29 -5.62 -12.88
C GLY A 169 15.40 -4.88 -14.21
N GLN A 170 14.92 -5.48 -15.32
CA GLN A 170 14.98 -4.83 -16.62
C GLN A 170 14.05 -3.62 -16.66
N SER A 171 14.52 -2.51 -17.20
CA SER A 171 13.69 -1.32 -17.41
C SER A 171 12.57 -1.59 -18.42
N VAL A 172 11.51 -0.78 -18.38
CA VAL A 172 10.40 -0.85 -19.35
C VAL A 172 10.93 -0.82 -20.80
N ALA A 173 11.91 0.02 -21.10
CA ALA A 173 12.50 0.13 -22.44
C ALA A 173 13.22 -1.16 -22.86
N GLN A 174 13.97 -1.77 -21.96
CA GLN A 174 14.68 -3.05 -22.22
C GLN A 174 13.70 -4.19 -22.48
N VAL A 175 12.63 -4.32 -21.66
CA VAL A 175 11.61 -5.36 -21.86
C VAL A 175 10.83 -5.15 -23.16
N VAL A 176 10.47 -3.91 -23.49
CA VAL A 176 9.82 -3.57 -24.76
C VAL A 176 10.68 -4.00 -25.95
N MET A 177 11.99 -3.70 -25.89
CA MET A 177 12.95 -4.03 -26.96
C MET A 177 13.15 -5.56 -27.07
N SER A 178 13.40 -6.24 -25.96
CA SER A 178 13.65 -7.70 -25.94
C SER A 178 12.47 -8.52 -26.43
N LEU A 179 11.26 -8.08 -26.10
CA LEU A 179 10.01 -8.74 -26.54
C LEU A 179 9.44 -8.20 -27.85
N LYS A 180 10.15 -7.27 -28.53
CA LYS A 180 9.74 -6.64 -29.79
C LYS A 180 8.32 -6.05 -29.73
N LEU A 181 7.99 -5.40 -28.62
CA LEU A 181 6.67 -4.78 -28.41
C LEU A 181 6.64 -3.37 -29.04
N SER A 182 5.43 -2.90 -29.38
CA SER A 182 5.22 -1.57 -29.98
C SER A 182 5.40 -0.40 -28.99
N GLY A 183 5.62 -0.68 -27.69
CA GLY A 183 5.85 0.34 -26.66
C GLY A 183 5.24 -0.01 -25.30
N ARG A 184 5.27 0.98 -24.38
CA ARG A 184 4.81 0.80 -22.98
C ARG A 184 3.37 0.27 -22.87
N LYS A 185 2.46 0.77 -23.72
CA LYS A 185 1.05 0.32 -23.70
C LYS A 185 0.92 -1.18 -24.01
N ALA A 186 1.66 -1.67 -25.01
CA ALA A 186 1.69 -3.08 -25.36
C ALA A 186 2.31 -3.93 -24.23
N LEU A 187 3.34 -3.42 -23.55
CA LEU A 187 3.95 -4.08 -22.40
C LEU A 187 2.96 -4.18 -21.22
N VAL A 188 2.23 -3.12 -20.89
CA VAL A 188 1.20 -3.17 -19.84
C VAL A 188 0.12 -4.20 -20.18
N SER A 189 -0.32 -4.26 -21.45
CA SER A 189 -1.28 -5.28 -21.92
C SER A 189 -0.69 -6.69 -21.77
N ARG A 190 0.59 -6.87 -22.05
CA ARG A 190 1.30 -8.15 -21.89
C ARG A 190 1.37 -8.56 -20.42
N TRP A 191 1.74 -7.66 -19.51
CA TRP A 191 1.76 -7.93 -18.07
C TRP A 191 0.38 -8.34 -17.54
N ARG A 192 -0.68 -7.67 -17.98
CA ARG A 192 -2.06 -8.02 -17.60
C ARG A 192 -2.45 -9.41 -18.13
N GLU A 193 -2.05 -9.74 -19.35
CA GLU A 193 -2.30 -11.06 -19.93
C GLU A 193 -1.56 -12.16 -19.18
N GLU A 194 -0.29 -11.96 -18.85
CA GLU A 194 0.49 -12.91 -18.04
C GLU A 194 -0.12 -13.07 -16.62
N THR A 195 -0.66 -11.99 -16.04
CA THR A 195 -1.37 -12.06 -14.76
C THR A 195 -2.66 -12.88 -14.87
N ARG A 196 -3.43 -12.74 -15.96
CA ARG A 196 -4.62 -13.58 -16.22
C ARG A 196 -4.25 -15.05 -16.31
N GLN A 197 -3.15 -15.37 -16.96
CA GLN A 197 -2.65 -16.75 -17.04
C GLN A 197 -2.31 -17.29 -15.66
N ALA A 198 -1.67 -16.51 -14.81
CA ALA A 198 -1.37 -16.89 -13.43
C ALA A 198 -2.63 -17.09 -12.59
N LEU A 199 -3.61 -16.19 -12.68
CA LEU A 199 -4.91 -16.31 -12.01
C LEU A 199 -5.67 -17.58 -12.46
N LYS A 200 -5.71 -17.85 -13.76
CA LYS A 200 -6.35 -19.05 -14.31
C LYS A 200 -5.68 -20.33 -13.82
N ALA A 201 -4.35 -20.38 -13.81
CA ALA A 201 -3.61 -21.54 -13.34
C ALA A 201 -3.79 -21.79 -11.81
N ALA A 202 -4.03 -20.72 -11.04
CA ALA A 202 -4.34 -20.82 -9.62
C ALA A 202 -5.83 -21.12 -9.32
N GLY A 203 -6.72 -21.17 -10.34
CA GLY A 203 -8.16 -21.30 -10.16
C GLY A 203 -8.84 -20.06 -9.56
N MET A 204 -8.20 -18.88 -9.69
CA MET A 204 -8.63 -17.59 -9.09
C MET A 204 -9.11 -16.56 -10.13
N ALA A 205 -9.25 -16.97 -11.39
CA ALA A 205 -9.85 -16.13 -12.43
C ALA A 205 -11.38 -16.18 -12.32
N GLU A 206 -12.01 -15.04 -12.09
CA GLU A 206 -13.47 -14.86 -12.24
C GLU A 206 -13.85 -14.64 -13.71
#